data_1ace799dc134c85558c46d24183b538f
#
_entry.id   1ace799dc134c85558c46d24183b538f
#
_cell.length_a   1.000
_cell.length_b   1.000
_cell.length_c   1.000
_cell.angle_alpha   90.00
_cell.angle_beta   90.00
_cell.angle_gamma   90.00
#
_symmetry.space_group_name_H-M   'P 1'
#
loop_
_entity.id
_entity.type
_entity.pdbx_description
1 polymer ?
#
loop_
_entity_poly.entity_id
_entity_poly.type
_entity_poly.pdbx_seq_one_letter_code
_entity_poly.pdbx_strand_id
1 'polypeptide(L)'
;MKEDKEDTVILGKLAGFVVVSFILVVVGGIIFFIGWVNFVDNYQMGYKFDTLTGQITVLDDPGYYVTAPIITKVHTVDLRPWQVCINANQRVLNCKLVQFRKDKKGLELFISWHGRKDYEGGSEVTGSFTDILKSYAYDGSGKNYPFMTILRDLRPGEVTEAPK
;
A
#
# COMPACT_ATOMS: atom_id res chain seq x y z
N MET A 1 -19.29 45.92 -42.95
CA MET A 1 -19.89 44.54 -42.98
C MET A 1 -18.88 43.38 -43.28
N LYS A 2 -17.63 43.66 -43.64
CA LYS A 2 -16.57 42.64 -43.76
C LYS A 2 -15.72 42.51 -42.45
N GLU A 3 -15.48 43.62 -41.75
CA GLU A 3 -14.70 43.64 -40.48
C GLU A 3 -15.34 42.83 -39.36
N ASP A 4 -16.66 42.89 -39.19
CA ASP A 4 -17.34 42.12 -38.11
C ASP A 4 -17.21 40.59 -38.25
N LYS A 5 -16.95 40.06 -39.44
CA LYS A 5 -16.77 38.63 -39.68
C LYS A 5 -15.34 38.15 -39.34
N GLU A 6 -14.34 38.97 -39.52
CA GLU A 6 -12.96 38.62 -39.18
C GLU A 6 -12.77 38.59 -37.67
N ASP A 7 -13.34 39.57 -36.95
CA ASP A 7 -13.27 39.64 -35.47
C ASP A 7 -13.99 38.47 -34.80
N THR A 8 -15.12 38.04 -35.33
CA THR A 8 -15.84 36.86 -34.77
C THR A 8 -15.10 35.55 -34.99
N VAL A 9 -14.38 35.40 -36.14
CA VAL A 9 -13.56 34.22 -36.43
C VAL A 9 -12.31 34.17 -35.54
N ILE A 10 -11.68 35.31 -35.27
CA ILE A 10 -10.51 35.43 -34.39
C ILE A 10 -10.91 35.14 -32.96
N LEU A 11 -12.03 35.68 -32.49
CA LEU A 11 -12.55 35.44 -31.13
C LEU A 11 -12.92 33.96 -30.91
N GLY A 12 -13.51 33.30 -31.93
CA GLY A 12 -13.83 31.88 -31.89
C GLY A 12 -12.58 30.99 -31.80
N LYS A 13 -11.53 31.32 -32.55
CA LYS A 13 -10.23 30.61 -32.50
C LYS A 13 -9.54 30.80 -31.13
N LEU A 14 -9.58 32.01 -30.55
CA LEU A 14 -9.02 32.32 -29.25
C LEU A 14 -9.74 31.57 -28.14
N ALA A 15 -11.07 31.55 -28.17
CA ALA A 15 -11.89 30.79 -27.22
C ALA A 15 -11.62 29.29 -27.32
N GLY A 16 -11.51 28.75 -28.54
CA GLY A 16 -11.15 27.34 -28.76
C GLY A 16 -9.75 26.98 -28.17
N PHE A 17 -8.77 27.85 -28.37
CA PHE A 17 -7.42 27.65 -27.81
C PHE A 17 -7.43 27.65 -26.28
N VAL A 18 -8.17 28.57 -25.66
CA VAL A 18 -8.29 28.63 -24.18
C VAL A 18 -8.93 27.37 -23.64
N VAL A 19 -10.00 26.88 -24.25
CA VAL A 19 -10.67 25.65 -23.83
C VAL A 19 -9.74 24.43 -23.95
N VAL A 20 -9.05 24.28 -25.06
CA VAL A 20 -8.10 23.17 -25.26
C VAL A 20 -6.95 23.25 -24.26
N SER A 21 -6.38 24.42 -24.02
CA SER A 21 -5.33 24.61 -23.02
C SER A 21 -5.81 24.27 -21.61
N PHE A 22 -7.01 24.65 -21.24
CA PHE A 22 -7.61 24.29 -19.96
C PHE A 22 -7.77 22.78 -19.80
N ILE A 23 -8.27 22.10 -20.83
CA ILE A 23 -8.41 20.63 -20.82
C ILE A 23 -7.04 19.97 -20.64
N LEU A 24 -6.02 20.42 -21.37
CA LEU A 24 -4.66 19.87 -21.24
C LEU A 24 -4.08 20.04 -19.84
N VAL A 25 -4.29 21.19 -19.20
CA VAL A 25 -3.83 21.44 -17.83
C VAL A 25 -4.55 20.52 -16.84
N VAL A 26 -5.87 20.35 -16.98
CA VAL A 26 -6.64 19.47 -16.09
C VAL A 26 -6.21 18.00 -16.27
N VAL A 27 -6.12 17.53 -17.52
CA VAL A 27 -5.69 16.16 -17.80
C VAL A 27 -4.26 15.93 -17.34
N GLY A 28 -3.34 16.86 -17.61
CA GLY A 28 -1.97 16.80 -17.13
C GLY A 28 -1.87 16.77 -15.61
N GLY A 29 -2.68 17.56 -14.92
CA GLY A 29 -2.78 17.57 -13.45
C GLY A 29 -3.27 16.23 -12.88
N ILE A 30 -4.27 15.62 -13.51
CA ILE A 30 -4.77 14.29 -13.10
C ILE A 30 -3.69 13.22 -13.29
N ILE A 31 -3.03 13.20 -14.44
CA ILE A 31 -1.95 12.23 -14.73
C ILE A 31 -0.81 12.41 -13.74
N PHE A 32 -0.42 13.66 -13.44
CA PHE A 32 0.59 13.95 -12.44
C PHE A 32 0.17 13.44 -11.07
N PHE A 33 -1.04 13.73 -10.63
CA PHE A 33 -1.53 13.29 -9.32
C PHE A 33 -1.51 11.78 -9.19
N ILE A 34 -2.04 11.04 -10.17
CA ILE A 34 -2.09 9.57 -10.15
C ILE A 34 -0.69 8.96 -10.20
N GLY A 35 0.22 9.53 -10.97
CA GLY A 35 1.55 8.94 -11.17
C GLY A 35 2.58 9.30 -10.09
N TRP A 36 2.46 10.47 -9.46
CA TRP A 36 3.50 11.02 -8.59
C TRP A 36 3.13 11.10 -7.11
N VAL A 37 1.82 11.04 -6.80
CA VAL A 37 1.34 11.16 -5.44
C VAL A 37 0.96 9.78 -4.91
N ASN A 38 1.61 9.40 -3.80
CA ASN A 38 1.32 8.16 -3.08
C ASN A 38 0.77 8.52 -1.70
N PHE A 39 -0.16 7.72 -1.19
CA PHE A 39 -0.75 7.93 0.11
C PHE A 39 -0.43 6.75 1.04
N VAL A 40 -0.04 7.05 2.27
CA VAL A 40 0.19 6.08 3.35
C VAL A 40 -0.82 6.37 4.44
N ASP A 41 -1.64 5.39 4.79
CA ASP A 41 -2.68 5.53 5.81
C ASP A 41 -2.10 5.38 7.24
N ASN A 42 -2.85 5.86 8.23
CA ASN A 42 -2.47 5.83 9.65
C ASN A 42 -2.20 4.42 10.20
N TYR A 43 -2.85 3.41 9.61
CA TYR A 43 -2.68 2.01 10.00
C TYR A 43 -1.68 1.25 9.13
N GLN A 44 -0.96 1.96 8.26
CA GLN A 44 0.05 1.39 7.38
C GLN A 44 1.44 1.91 7.73
N MET A 45 2.43 1.09 7.46
CA MET A 45 3.83 1.48 7.41
C MET A 45 4.23 1.61 5.96
N GLY A 46 4.54 2.83 5.52
CA GLY A 46 5.05 3.08 4.18
C GLY A 46 6.54 2.79 4.09
N TYR A 47 7.01 2.30 2.95
CA TYR A 47 8.42 2.27 2.63
C TYR A 47 8.66 2.66 1.17
N LYS A 48 9.71 3.41 0.99
CA LYS A 48 10.17 3.91 -0.28
C LYS A 48 11.34 3.06 -0.74
N PHE A 49 11.24 2.51 -1.93
CA PHE A 49 12.34 1.81 -2.58
C PHE A 49 12.87 2.62 -3.75
N ASP A 50 14.15 2.93 -3.71
CA ASP A 50 14.86 3.57 -4.81
C ASP A 50 15.42 2.49 -5.75
N THR A 51 14.96 2.51 -7.01
CA THR A 51 15.35 1.49 -8.01
C THR A 51 16.78 1.67 -8.50
N LEU A 52 17.37 2.87 -8.36
CA LEU A 52 18.74 3.14 -8.81
C LEU A 52 19.76 2.72 -7.76
N THR A 53 19.49 3.01 -6.49
CA THR A 53 20.43 2.75 -5.38
C THR A 53 20.14 1.45 -4.65
N GLY A 54 18.95 0.88 -4.83
CA GLY A 54 18.49 -0.30 -4.08
C GLY A 54 18.15 -0.01 -2.62
N GLN A 55 18.19 1.25 -2.19
CA GLN A 55 17.96 1.63 -0.81
C GLN A 55 16.48 1.60 -0.43
N ILE A 56 16.22 1.14 0.80
CA ILE A 56 14.90 1.18 1.42
C ILE A 56 14.88 2.30 2.46
N THR A 57 13.91 3.20 2.34
CA THR A 57 13.67 4.27 3.32
C THR A 57 12.27 4.09 3.89
N VAL A 58 12.17 3.97 5.22
CA VAL A 58 10.88 3.88 5.91
C VAL A 58 10.25 5.26 5.98
N LEU A 59 8.96 5.31 5.72
CA LEU A 59 8.12 6.50 5.85
C LEU A 59 7.42 6.42 7.22
N ASP A 60 7.88 7.23 8.16
CA ASP A 60 7.44 7.13 9.56
C ASP A 60 6.07 7.76 9.78
N ASP A 61 5.73 8.78 9.00
CA ASP A 61 4.48 9.50 9.16
C ASP A 61 3.46 9.10 8.09
N PRO A 62 2.17 9.01 8.44
CA PRO A 62 1.10 8.85 7.46
C PRO A 62 0.92 10.14 6.66
N GLY A 63 0.47 10.04 5.42
CA GLY A 63 0.20 11.20 4.59
C GLY A 63 0.50 11.01 3.12
N TYR A 64 0.56 12.14 2.40
CA TYR A 64 0.86 12.16 0.99
C TYR A 64 2.36 12.33 0.73
N TYR A 65 2.88 11.49 -0.15
CA TYR A 65 4.26 11.51 -0.58
C TYR A 65 4.36 11.70 -2.09
N VAL A 66 5.12 12.71 -2.50
CA VAL A 66 5.40 12.94 -3.92
C VAL A 66 6.70 12.21 -4.27
N THR A 67 6.62 11.29 -5.21
CA THR A 67 7.77 10.47 -5.64
C THR A 67 7.83 10.36 -7.15
N ALA A 68 9.03 10.25 -7.70
CA ALA A 68 9.22 10.00 -9.13
C ALA A 68 8.87 8.54 -9.47
N PRO A 69 7.79 8.26 -10.21
CA PRO A 69 7.21 6.92 -10.36
C PRO A 69 8.13 5.90 -11.04
N ILE A 70 9.12 6.37 -11.81
CA ILE A 70 10.10 5.50 -12.51
C ILE A 70 11.25 5.12 -11.59
N ILE A 71 11.69 6.04 -10.75
CA ILE A 71 12.88 5.88 -9.91
C ILE A 71 12.51 5.33 -8.54
N THR A 72 11.39 5.77 -8.00
CA THR A 72 10.99 5.47 -6.63
C THR A 72 9.62 4.83 -6.59
N LYS A 73 9.54 3.67 -5.95
CA LYS A 73 8.26 3.01 -5.67
C LYS A 73 7.97 3.09 -4.17
N VAL A 74 6.75 3.50 -3.85
CA VAL A 74 6.24 3.47 -2.48
C VAL A 74 5.39 2.23 -2.33
N HIS A 75 5.63 1.49 -1.28
CA HIS A 75 4.88 0.30 -0.90
C HIS A 75 4.38 0.45 0.52
N THR A 76 3.34 -0.27 0.88
CA THR A 76 2.74 -0.23 2.20
C THR A 76 2.68 -1.62 2.85
N VAL A 77 2.76 -1.63 4.18
CA VAL A 77 2.54 -2.82 5.00
C VAL A 77 1.50 -2.51 6.05
N ASP A 78 0.48 -3.33 6.15
CA ASP A 78 -0.59 -3.17 7.12
C ASP A 78 -0.12 -3.47 8.55
N LEU A 79 -0.35 -2.52 9.45
CA LEU A 79 0.01 -2.61 10.87
C LEU A 79 -1.16 -3.07 11.75
N ARG A 80 -2.33 -3.31 11.20
CA ARG A 80 -3.47 -3.78 11.99
C ARG A 80 -3.22 -5.18 12.55
N PRO A 81 -3.80 -5.50 13.70
CA PRO A 81 -3.77 -6.87 14.21
C PRO A 81 -4.53 -7.82 13.31
N TRP A 82 -3.94 -8.97 12.99
CA TRP A 82 -4.51 -10.01 12.16
C TRP A 82 -4.74 -11.28 12.94
N GLN A 83 -5.89 -11.91 12.72
CA GLN A 83 -6.18 -13.22 13.25
C GLN A 83 -5.60 -14.28 12.30
N VAL A 84 -4.71 -15.11 12.80
CA VAL A 84 -4.13 -16.24 12.08
C VAL A 84 -4.46 -17.54 12.81
N CYS A 85 -4.99 -18.52 12.07
CA CYS A 85 -5.48 -19.77 12.66
C CYS A 85 -4.83 -21.00 12.00
N ILE A 86 -4.54 -22.02 12.81
CA ILE A 86 -4.28 -23.37 12.32
C ILE A 86 -5.60 -24.13 12.28
N ASN A 87 -5.89 -24.67 11.11
CA ASN A 87 -7.05 -25.50 10.88
C ASN A 87 -6.59 -26.94 10.59
N ALA A 88 -7.21 -27.92 11.21
CA ALA A 88 -7.04 -29.32 10.87
C ALA A 88 -8.42 -29.99 10.76
N ASN A 89 -8.61 -30.78 9.71
CA ASN A 89 -9.85 -31.54 9.44
C ASN A 89 -11.10 -30.66 9.56
N GLN A 90 -11.09 -29.47 8.95
CA GLN A 90 -12.19 -28.50 8.97
C GLN A 90 -12.52 -27.92 10.38
N ARG A 91 -11.69 -28.19 11.36
CA ARG A 91 -11.82 -27.60 12.71
C ARG A 91 -10.72 -26.59 12.94
N VAL A 92 -11.10 -25.44 13.50
CA VAL A 92 -10.15 -24.43 13.97
C VAL A 92 -9.53 -24.96 15.27
N LEU A 93 -8.23 -25.24 15.25
CA LEU A 93 -7.52 -25.78 16.42
C LEU A 93 -6.99 -24.69 17.34
N ASN A 94 -6.36 -23.69 16.78
CA ASN A 94 -5.75 -22.61 17.55
C ASN A 94 -5.69 -21.34 16.68
N CYS A 95 -5.97 -20.18 17.29
CA CYS A 95 -5.87 -18.89 16.65
C CYS A 95 -5.01 -17.96 17.49
N LYS A 96 -4.22 -17.16 16.83
CA LYS A 96 -3.40 -16.11 17.42
C LYS A 96 -3.73 -14.77 16.80
N LEU A 97 -3.67 -13.73 17.62
CA LEU A 97 -3.71 -12.36 17.15
C LEU A 97 -2.27 -11.89 16.98
N VAL A 98 -1.90 -11.55 15.75
CA VAL A 98 -0.56 -11.12 15.39
C VAL A 98 -0.59 -9.74 14.79
N GLN A 99 0.48 -8.99 14.93
CA GLN A 99 0.61 -7.65 14.40
C GLN A 99 2.00 -7.45 13.79
N PHE A 100 2.06 -6.82 12.62
CA PHE A 100 3.33 -6.39 12.06
C PHE A 100 3.90 -5.25 12.90
N ARG A 101 5.19 -5.29 13.19
CA ARG A 101 5.84 -4.33 14.07
C ARG A 101 6.40 -3.16 13.25
N LYS A 102 6.13 -1.93 13.70
CA LYS A 102 6.73 -0.74 13.10
C LYS A 102 8.20 -0.64 13.51
N ASP A 103 9.05 -1.43 12.85
CA ASP A 103 10.49 -1.43 13.04
C ASP A 103 11.22 -1.47 11.69
N LYS A 104 12.14 -0.53 11.48
CA LYS A 104 12.88 -0.41 10.22
C LYS A 104 13.70 -1.66 9.91
N LYS A 105 14.45 -2.17 10.90
CA LYS A 105 15.29 -3.36 10.72
C LYS A 105 14.45 -4.61 10.46
N GLY A 106 13.32 -4.72 11.15
CA GLY A 106 12.35 -5.79 10.94
C GLY A 106 11.77 -5.74 9.54
N LEU A 107 11.40 -4.55 9.05
CA LEU A 107 10.90 -4.37 7.70
C LEU A 107 11.94 -4.72 6.63
N GLU A 108 13.18 -4.24 6.77
CA GLU A 108 14.27 -4.57 5.84
C GLU A 108 14.51 -6.09 5.76
N LEU A 109 14.50 -6.77 6.90
CA LEU A 109 14.61 -8.22 6.97
C LEU A 109 13.43 -8.92 6.29
N PHE A 110 12.22 -8.48 6.59
CA PHE A 110 10.99 -9.03 6.01
C PHE A 110 10.98 -8.90 4.47
N ILE A 111 11.34 -7.73 3.96
CA ILE A 111 11.41 -7.47 2.52
C ILE A 111 12.51 -8.31 1.85
N SER A 112 13.64 -8.51 2.51
CA SER A 112 14.74 -9.34 1.98
C SER A 112 14.31 -10.81 1.78
N TRP A 113 13.37 -11.31 2.60
CA TRP A 113 12.87 -12.68 2.53
C TRP A 113 11.67 -12.84 1.59
N HIS A 114 10.75 -11.87 1.57
CA HIS A 114 9.46 -11.98 0.88
C HIS A 114 9.33 -11.10 -0.36
N GLY A 115 10.33 -10.26 -0.60
CA GLY A 115 10.33 -9.36 -1.74
C GLY A 115 9.61 -8.03 -1.46
N ARG A 116 9.53 -7.22 -2.50
CA ARG A 116 9.00 -5.85 -2.47
C ARG A 116 7.63 -5.81 -3.10
N LYS A 117 6.62 -5.63 -2.31
CA LYS A 117 5.22 -5.50 -2.73
C LYS A 117 4.41 -4.84 -1.62
N ASP A 118 3.18 -4.49 -1.93
CA ASP A 118 2.23 -4.06 -0.92
C ASP A 118 1.74 -5.28 -0.13
N TYR A 119 1.79 -5.14 1.19
CA TYR A 119 1.37 -6.18 2.13
C TYR A 119 0.12 -5.69 2.86
N GLU A 120 -1.03 -5.88 2.22
CA GLU A 120 -2.33 -5.53 2.76
C GLU A 120 -3.10 -6.80 3.13
N GLY A 121 -3.79 -6.76 4.24
CA GLY A 121 -4.64 -7.87 4.62
C GLY A 121 -6.00 -7.78 3.95
N GLY A 122 -6.55 -8.94 3.58
CA GLY A 122 -7.92 -9.07 3.08
C GLY A 122 -8.09 -9.03 1.57
N SER A 123 -7.04 -8.88 0.78
CA SER A 123 -7.12 -9.09 -0.68
C SER A 123 -6.91 -10.57 -1.01
N GLU A 124 -7.79 -11.16 -1.83
CA GLU A 124 -7.64 -12.54 -2.32
C GLU A 124 -6.32 -12.76 -3.07
N VAL A 125 -5.76 -11.70 -3.64
CA VAL A 125 -4.46 -11.71 -4.33
C VAL A 125 -3.30 -11.72 -3.32
N THR A 126 -3.54 -11.30 -2.08
CA THR A 126 -2.56 -11.24 -0.99
C THR A 126 -2.79 -12.31 0.09
N GLY A 127 -3.46 -13.41 -0.21
CA GLY A 127 -3.45 -14.60 0.64
C GLY A 127 -2.07 -14.91 1.23
N SER A 128 -1.05 -14.34 0.60
CA SER A 128 0.32 -14.41 1.05
C SER A 128 0.65 -13.63 2.32
N PHE A 129 0.01 -12.48 2.67
CA PHE A 129 0.45 -11.72 3.86
C PHE A 129 0.01 -12.38 5.16
N THR A 130 -1.24 -12.73 5.28
CA THR A 130 -1.76 -13.47 6.44
C THR A 130 -1.15 -14.87 6.53
N ASP A 131 -0.89 -15.55 5.41
CA ASP A 131 -0.21 -16.85 5.40
C ASP A 131 1.26 -16.74 5.81
N ILE A 132 1.94 -15.66 5.40
CA ILE A 132 3.30 -15.37 5.87
C ILE A 132 3.29 -15.15 7.38
N LEU A 133 2.42 -14.27 7.90
CA LEU A 133 2.32 -14.02 9.33
C LEU A 133 1.95 -15.31 10.10
N LYS A 134 1.07 -16.13 9.55
CA LYS A 134 0.71 -17.44 10.11
C LYS A 134 1.90 -18.38 10.22
N SER A 135 2.72 -18.48 9.17
CA SER A 135 3.90 -19.35 9.17
C SER A 135 4.88 -18.99 10.29
N TYR A 136 5.10 -17.70 10.52
CA TYR A 136 5.95 -17.21 11.61
C TYR A 136 5.30 -17.30 12.99
N ALA A 137 3.99 -17.08 13.08
CA ALA A 137 3.26 -17.17 14.36
C ALA A 137 3.25 -18.58 14.94
N TYR A 138 3.37 -19.59 14.07
CA TYR A 138 3.38 -21.00 14.45
C TYR A 138 4.71 -21.70 14.18
N ASP A 139 5.77 -20.92 13.93
CA ASP A 139 7.12 -21.49 13.85
C ASP A 139 7.54 -22.04 15.21
N GLY A 140 7.71 -23.35 15.28
CA GLY A 140 8.13 -24.07 16.48
C GLY A 140 9.59 -23.86 16.87
N SER A 141 10.35 -23.03 16.13
CA SER A 141 11.78 -22.80 16.39
C SER A 141 12.06 -21.97 17.65
N GLY A 142 11.05 -21.34 18.25
CA GLY A 142 11.20 -20.41 19.38
C GLY A 142 11.90 -19.10 19.03
N LYS A 143 12.10 -18.81 17.76
CA LYS A 143 12.72 -17.57 17.30
C LYS A 143 11.74 -16.39 17.40
N ASN A 144 12.24 -15.27 17.89
CA ASN A 144 11.51 -14.01 17.85
C ASN A 144 11.82 -13.30 16.53
N TYR A 145 10.79 -13.01 15.76
CA TYR A 145 10.90 -12.27 14.50
C TYR A 145 10.77 -10.77 14.77
N PRO A 146 11.75 -9.93 14.36
CA PRO A 146 11.74 -8.50 14.71
C PRO A 146 10.60 -7.73 14.08
N PHE A 147 10.06 -8.24 12.95
CA PHE A 147 8.98 -7.59 12.21
C PHE A 147 7.56 -7.96 12.68
N MET A 148 7.42 -8.91 13.61
CA MET A 148 6.12 -9.39 14.06
C MET A 148 6.05 -9.50 15.58
N THR A 149 4.87 -9.24 16.13
CA THR A 149 4.55 -9.47 17.53
C THR A 149 3.29 -10.33 17.63
N ILE A 150 3.35 -11.39 18.45
CA ILE A 150 2.16 -12.14 18.85
C ILE A 150 1.57 -11.39 20.01
N LEU A 151 0.35 -10.86 19.84
CA LEU A 151 -0.32 -10.08 20.88
C LEU A 151 -0.93 -11.00 21.93
N ARG A 152 -1.64 -12.04 21.49
CA ARG A 152 -2.27 -13.04 22.37
C ARG A 152 -2.78 -14.26 21.60
N ASP A 153 -2.98 -15.34 22.31
CA ASP A 153 -3.78 -16.47 21.83
C ASP A 153 -5.28 -16.14 21.97
N LEU A 154 -6.06 -16.53 20.97
CA LEU A 154 -7.50 -16.31 20.95
C LEU A 154 -8.23 -17.51 21.55
N ARG A 155 -9.25 -17.25 22.36
CA ARG A 155 -10.13 -18.27 22.90
C ARG A 155 -11.12 -18.73 21.84
N PRO A 156 -11.63 -19.99 21.89
CA PRO A 156 -12.55 -20.51 20.86
C PRO A 156 -13.78 -19.65 20.57
N GLY A 157 -14.27 -18.87 21.56
CA GLY A 157 -15.41 -17.96 21.36
C GLY A 157 -15.06 -16.58 20.81
N GLU A 158 -13.78 -16.25 20.68
CA GLU A 158 -13.29 -14.96 20.16
C GLU A 158 -12.87 -15.04 18.69
N VAL A 159 -12.91 -16.24 18.13
CA VAL A 159 -12.51 -16.47 16.74
C VAL A 159 -13.59 -15.93 15.83
N THR A 160 -13.26 -14.90 15.06
CA THR A 160 -14.17 -14.42 14.01
C THR A 160 -14.06 -15.39 12.85
N GLU A 161 -15.17 -16.03 12.48
CA GLU A 161 -15.19 -16.85 11.27
C GLU A 161 -14.85 -15.94 10.08
N ALA A 162 -13.87 -16.38 9.29
CA ALA A 162 -13.58 -15.69 8.05
C ALA A 162 -14.84 -15.70 7.16
N PRO A 163 -15.22 -14.57 6.56
CA PRO A 163 -16.30 -14.56 5.58
C PRO A 163 -15.99 -15.58 4.48
N LYS A 164 -16.96 -16.45 4.23
CA LYS A 164 -16.90 -17.48 3.18
C LYS A 164 -16.89 -16.85 1.81
#